data_b0a9a1e3179ed068a71246a6dde6be34
#
_entry.id   b0a9a1e3179ed068a71246a6dde6be34
#
_cell.length_a   1.000
_cell.length_b   1.000
_cell.length_c   1.000
_cell.angle_alpha   90.00
_cell.angle_beta   90.00
_cell.angle_gamma   90.00
#
_symmetry.space_group_name_H-M   'P 1'
#
loop_
_entity.id
_entity.type
_entity.pdbx_description
1 polymer ?
#
loop_
_entity_poly.entity_id
_entity_poly.type
_entity_poly.pdbx_seq_one_letter_code
_entity_poly.pdbx_strand_id
1 'polypeptide(L)'
;MKSRTFLFISLNLVFFLTYPNMGWAQAPREETEKTAQHLATLLNVGRLIVERNQTRINDPRIGDKGFTPEVFEHEVVDEFIRQTTIDLKHFSSHLPSLAKELLPVLLQSSKEVVADAQFVINQRGIGYKNFVPATFGSQAARKFSNRSYVKIKQTALNPRNLKNTPDAYEENVLKRLATQPAVDTSITEWIDNGTTLRSVTPIYYSQDCLVCHGKPRGILDISGYPREGAQEGDLAGAISIQIPVNKQ
;
A
#
# COMPACT_ATOMS: atom_id res chain seq x y z
N MET A 1 79.65 -7.24 47.36
CA MET A 1 78.20 -7.15 47.59
C MET A 1 77.62 -6.73 46.25
N LYS A 2 76.93 -7.67 45.51
CA LYS A 2 76.29 -7.41 44.24
C LYS A 2 74.80 -7.26 44.49
N SER A 3 74.24 -6.07 44.28
CA SER A 3 72.80 -5.78 44.33
C SER A 3 72.14 -6.31 43.02
N ARG A 4 71.14 -7.16 43.16
CA ARG A 4 70.30 -7.65 42.06
C ARG A 4 69.01 -6.85 42.13
N THR A 5 68.84 -5.96 41.10
CA THR A 5 67.59 -5.25 40.88
C THR A 5 66.60 -6.17 40.15
N PHE A 6 65.48 -6.50 40.74
CA PHE A 6 64.38 -7.24 40.11
C PHE A 6 63.47 -6.22 39.40
N LEU A 7 63.37 -6.37 38.06
CA LEU A 7 62.43 -5.59 37.25
C LEU A 7 61.10 -6.36 37.21
N PHE A 8 60.05 -5.78 37.84
CA PHE A 8 58.68 -6.30 37.72
C PHE A 8 58.06 -5.73 36.45
N ILE A 9 57.85 -6.59 35.43
CA ILE A 9 57.06 -6.26 34.25
C ILE A 9 55.60 -6.58 34.58
N SER A 10 54.79 -5.53 34.77
CA SER A 10 53.34 -5.64 34.94
C SER A 10 52.70 -5.82 33.54
N LEU A 11 52.21 -7.01 33.25
CA LEU A 11 51.44 -7.35 32.05
C LEU A 11 50.00 -6.88 32.23
N ASN A 12 49.66 -5.70 31.69
CA ASN A 12 48.27 -5.24 31.65
C ASN A 12 47.52 -6.01 30.54
N LEU A 13 46.74 -7.00 30.94
CA LEU A 13 45.84 -7.74 30.04
C LEU A 13 44.60 -6.87 29.76
N VAL A 14 44.58 -6.19 28.62
CA VAL A 14 43.40 -5.43 28.13
C VAL A 14 42.39 -6.43 27.60
N PHE A 15 41.37 -6.74 28.35
CA PHE A 15 40.20 -7.48 27.89
C PHE A 15 39.39 -6.59 26.97
N PHE A 16 39.50 -6.78 25.66
CA PHE A 16 38.52 -6.27 24.73
C PHE A 16 37.22 -7.07 24.88
N LEU A 17 36.29 -6.51 25.65
CA LEU A 17 34.90 -6.96 25.62
C LEU A 17 34.34 -6.64 24.26
N THR A 18 34.37 -7.60 23.33
CA THR A 18 33.57 -7.55 22.10
C THR A 18 32.10 -7.73 22.50
N TYR A 19 31.40 -6.62 22.69
CA TYR A 19 29.94 -6.66 22.71
C TYR A 19 29.47 -7.22 21.37
N PRO A 20 28.71 -8.33 21.35
CA PRO A 20 28.07 -8.73 20.10
C PRO A 20 27.18 -7.56 19.68
N ASN A 21 27.47 -6.96 18.52
CA ASN A 21 26.52 -6.10 17.86
C ASN A 21 25.25 -6.92 17.69
N MET A 22 24.25 -6.71 18.53
CA MET A 22 22.87 -7.11 18.28
C MET A 22 22.38 -6.24 17.12
N GLY A 23 22.95 -6.46 15.93
CA GLY A 23 22.39 -5.97 14.70
C GLY A 23 21.03 -6.62 14.59
N TRP A 24 19.98 -5.81 14.63
CA TRP A 24 18.65 -6.22 14.21
C TRP A 24 18.82 -6.85 12.83
N ALA A 25 18.58 -8.16 12.74
CA ALA A 25 18.74 -8.88 11.49
C ALA A 25 17.85 -8.17 10.48
N GLN A 26 18.47 -7.61 9.43
CA GLN A 26 17.72 -7.08 8.29
C GLN A 26 16.80 -8.20 7.81
N ALA A 27 15.53 -7.90 7.67
CA ALA A 27 14.62 -8.84 7.02
C ALA A 27 15.22 -9.19 5.66
N PRO A 28 15.29 -10.47 5.30
CA PRO A 28 15.83 -10.87 4.01
C PRO A 28 15.15 -10.07 2.89
N ARG A 29 15.89 -9.71 1.85
CA ARG A 29 15.33 -8.93 0.72
C ARG A 29 14.05 -9.54 0.18
N GLU A 30 14.03 -10.85 0.02
CA GLU A 30 12.86 -11.61 -0.44
C GLU A 30 11.64 -11.41 0.47
N GLU A 31 11.82 -11.40 1.79
CA GLU A 31 10.71 -11.15 2.73
C GLU A 31 10.17 -9.72 2.60
N THR A 32 11.05 -8.73 2.39
CA THR A 32 10.68 -7.34 2.19
C THR A 32 9.89 -7.16 0.89
N GLU A 33 10.32 -7.80 -0.19
CA GLU A 33 9.64 -7.81 -1.48
C GLU A 33 8.26 -8.47 -1.40
N LYS A 34 8.16 -9.64 -0.76
CA LYS A 34 6.88 -10.31 -0.50
C LYS A 34 5.95 -9.45 0.33
N THR A 35 6.48 -8.78 1.35
CA THR A 35 5.68 -7.87 2.18
C THR A 35 5.12 -6.71 1.36
N ALA A 36 5.92 -6.10 0.49
CA ALA A 36 5.45 -5.04 -0.41
C ALA A 36 4.32 -5.54 -1.33
N GLN A 37 4.46 -6.74 -1.90
CA GLN A 37 3.42 -7.35 -2.73
C GLN A 37 2.13 -7.57 -1.95
N HIS A 38 2.20 -8.12 -0.74
CA HIS A 38 1.01 -8.35 0.10
C HIS A 38 0.32 -7.05 0.52
N LEU A 39 1.08 -6.00 0.84
CA LEU A 39 0.53 -4.68 1.13
C LEU A 39 -0.18 -4.07 -0.08
N ALA A 40 0.41 -4.17 -1.27
CA ALA A 40 -0.20 -3.70 -2.50
C ALA A 40 -1.51 -4.46 -2.80
N THR A 41 -1.47 -5.79 -2.67
CA THR A 41 -2.65 -6.65 -2.84
C THR A 41 -3.75 -6.29 -1.86
N LEU A 42 -3.43 -6.11 -0.57
CA LEU A 42 -4.44 -5.77 0.45
C LEU A 42 -5.10 -4.42 0.19
N LEU A 43 -4.31 -3.40 -0.17
CA LEU A 43 -4.88 -2.10 -0.53
C LEU A 43 -5.76 -2.20 -1.78
N ASN A 44 -5.32 -2.96 -2.80
CA ASN A 44 -6.09 -3.14 -4.03
C ASN A 44 -7.38 -3.94 -3.79
N VAL A 45 -7.34 -4.96 -2.94
CA VAL A 45 -8.55 -5.70 -2.50
C VAL A 45 -9.54 -4.75 -1.84
N GLY A 46 -9.11 -3.89 -0.93
CA GLY A 46 -9.99 -2.89 -0.32
C GLY A 46 -10.64 -1.95 -1.36
N ARG A 47 -9.88 -1.56 -2.40
CA ARG A 47 -10.41 -0.76 -3.52
C ARG A 47 -11.46 -1.54 -4.33
N LEU A 48 -11.19 -2.81 -4.62
CA LEU A 48 -12.10 -3.69 -5.32
C LEU A 48 -13.42 -3.91 -4.55
N ILE A 49 -13.36 -4.06 -3.22
CA ILE A 49 -14.55 -4.17 -2.39
C ILE A 49 -15.38 -2.88 -2.43
N VAL A 50 -14.74 -1.72 -2.37
CA VAL A 50 -15.46 -0.43 -2.55
C VAL A 50 -16.07 -0.33 -3.96
N GLU A 51 -15.38 -0.78 -5.01
CA GLU A 51 -15.89 -0.81 -6.39
C GLU A 51 -17.17 -1.67 -6.51
N ARG A 52 -17.12 -2.91 -6.03
CA ARG A 52 -18.26 -3.84 -6.05
C ARG A 52 -19.50 -3.30 -5.32
N ASN A 53 -19.30 -2.46 -4.31
CA ASN A 53 -20.37 -1.88 -3.52
C ASN A 53 -20.86 -0.51 -4.03
N GLN A 54 -20.34 0.01 -5.17
CA GLN A 54 -20.68 1.34 -5.67
C GLN A 54 -22.18 1.54 -5.95
N THR A 55 -22.84 0.56 -6.54
CA THR A 55 -24.29 0.62 -6.81
C THR A 55 -25.09 0.78 -5.51
N ARG A 56 -24.70 0.06 -4.47
CA ARG A 56 -25.35 0.12 -3.15
C ARG A 56 -25.03 1.43 -2.43
N ILE A 57 -23.75 1.83 -2.40
CA ILE A 57 -23.27 3.06 -1.77
C ILE A 57 -23.97 4.28 -2.37
N ASN A 58 -24.14 4.31 -3.70
CA ASN A 58 -24.68 5.45 -4.43
C ASN A 58 -26.20 5.41 -4.63
N ASP A 59 -26.93 4.42 -4.09
CA ASP A 59 -28.40 4.40 -4.19
C ASP A 59 -29.04 5.52 -3.34
N PRO A 60 -29.68 6.54 -3.96
CA PRO A 60 -30.23 7.67 -3.23
C PRO A 60 -31.51 7.32 -2.43
N ARG A 61 -32.15 6.18 -2.73
CA ARG A 61 -33.42 5.74 -2.12
C ARG A 61 -33.21 5.15 -0.72
N ILE A 62 -32.04 4.60 -0.44
CA ILE A 62 -31.71 3.92 0.80
C ILE A 62 -30.92 4.88 1.70
N GLY A 63 -31.24 4.93 3.00
CA GLY A 63 -30.45 5.63 4.02
C GLY A 63 -29.29 4.75 4.47
N ASP A 64 -29.57 3.79 5.35
CA ASP A 64 -28.56 2.81 5.75
C ASP A 64 -28.25 1.87 4.59
N LYS A 65 -26.99 1.91 4.13
CA LYS A 65 -26.51 1.05 3.05
C LYS A 65 -26.09 -0.33 3.53
N GLY A 66 -25.97 -0.56 4.83
CA GLY A 66 -25.39 -1.79 5.40
C GLY A 66 -23.96 -2.06 4.94
N PHE A 67 -23.27 -1.06 4.38
CA PHE A 67 -21.84 -1.14 4.05
C PHE A 67 -21.05 -0.56 5.23
N THR A 68 -20.97 -1.36 6.30
CA THR A 68 -20.29 -0.97 7.55
C THR A 68 -18.80 -1.33 7.51
N PRO A 69 -17.98 -0.82 8.45
CA PRO A 69 -16.58 -1.23 8.58
C PRO A 69 -16.40 -2.74 8.76
N GLU A 70 -17.34 -3.39 9.46
CA GLU A 70 -17.30 -4.84 9.72
C GLU A 70 -17.64 -5.65 8.46
N VAL A 71 -18.64 -5.22 7.69
CA VAL A 71 -18.97 -5.81 6.39
C VAL A 71 -17.81 -5.66 5.43
N PHE A 72 -17.23 -4.45 5.34
CA PHE A 72 -16.04 -4.20 4.53
C PHE A 72 -14.87 -5.11 4.93
N GLU A 73 -14.56 -5.21 6.25
CA GLU A 73 -13.48 -6.08 6.73
C GLU A 73 -13.69 -7.52 6.34
N HIS A 74 -14.91 -8.03 6.51
CA HIS A 74 -15.26 -9.41 6.16
C HIS A 74 -15.01 -9.67 4.66
N GLU A 75 -15.54 -8.82 3.80
CA GLU A 75 -15.37 -8.92 2.35
C GLU A 75 -13.90 -8.81 1.92
N VAL A 76 -13.12 -7.94 2.58
CA VAL A 76 -11.68 -7.78 2.32
C VAL A 76 -10.90 -9.01 2.74
N VAL A 77 -11.18 -9.57 3.93
CA VAL A 77 -10.49 -10.77 4.42
C VAL A 77 -10.74 -11.95 3.49
N ASP A 78 -12.00 -12.19 3.12
CA ASP A 78 -12.37 -13.28 2.23
C ASP A 78 -11.72 -13.16 0.85
N GLU A 79 -11.75 -11.95 0.28
CA GLU A 79 -11.14 -11.70 -1.04
C GLU A 79 -9.61 -11.78 -0.97
N PHE A 80 -8.98 -11.32 0.11
CA PHE A 80 -7.54 -11.40 0.29
C PHE A 80 -7.07 -12.86 0.43
N ILE A 81 -7.80 -13.69 1.20
CA ILE A 81 -7.56 -15.13 1.28
C ILE A 81 -7.66 -15.76 -0.12
N ARG A 82 -8.69 -15.40 -0.87
CA ARG A 82 -8.90 -15.94 -2.23
C ARG A 82 -7.75 -15.62 -3.17
N GLN A 83 -7.15 -14.44 -3.07
CA GLN A 83 -6.05 -14.00 -3.94
C GLN A 83 -4.68 -14.47 -3.47
N THR A 84 -4.46 -14.63 -2.16
CA THR A 84 -3.12 -14.84 -1.59
C THR A 84 -2.97 -16.12 -0.78
N THR A 85 -4.08 -16.80 -0.45
CA THR A 85 -4.15 -17.90 0.53
C THR A 85 -3.73 -17.52 1.96
N ILE A 86 -3.56 -16.21 2.26
CA ILE A 86 -3.17 -15.71 3.57
C ILE A 86 -4.44 -15.34 4.36
N ASP A 87 -4.61 -15.95 5.53
CA ASP A 87 -5.64 -15.56 6.49
C ASP A 87 -5.13 -14.40 7.36
N LEU A 88 -5.77 -13.23 7.24
CA LEU A 88 -5.42 -12.05 8.02
C LEU A 88 -5.77 -12.17 9.52
N LYS A 89 -6.56 -13.15 9.90
CA LYS A 89 -6.92 -13.44 11.29
C LYS A 89 -6.00 -14.49 11.93
N HIS A 90 -5.41 -15.38 11.12
CA HIS A 90 -4.58 -16.49 11.57
C HIS A 90 -3.33 -16.63 10.69
N PHE A 91 -2.30 -15.85 10.98
CA PHE A 91 -1.07 -15.88 10.20
C PHE A 91 -0.32 -17.20 10.30
N SER A 92 0.03 -17.76 9.16
CA SER A 92 0.91 -18.93 9.08
C SER A 92 2.33 -18.60 9.57
N SER A 93 3.10 -19.63 9.98
CA SER A 93 4.51 -19.47 10.34
C SER A 93 5.36 -18.97 9.17
N HIS A 94 4.98 -19.30 7.94
CA HIS A 94 5.71 -18.97 6.71
C HIS A 94 5.52 -17.54 6.21
N LEU A 95 4.54 -16.79 6.75
CA LEU A 95 4.36 -15.39 6.38
C LEU A 95 5.53 -14.56 6.94
N PRO A 96 6.15 -13.66 6.13
CA PRO A 96 7.20 -12.76 6.59
C PRO A 96 6.84 -12.01 7.88
N SER A 97 7.79 -11.89 8.81
CA SER A 97 7.55 -11.20 10.08
C SER A 97 7.10 -9.75 9.86
N LEU A 98 7.69 -9.07 8.90
CA LEU A 98 7.32 -7.71 8.50
C LEU A 98 5.87 -7.65 7.96
N ALA A 99 5.43 -8.65 7.21
CA ALA A 99 4.05 -8.71 6.72
C ALA A 99 3.06 -8.93 7.89
N LYS A 100 3.40 -9.78 8.88
CA LYS A 100 2.59 -9.98 10.09
C LYS A 100 2.42 -8.68 10.89
N GLU A 101 3.44 -7.83 10.91
CA GLU A 101 3.40 -6.52 11.58
C GLU A 101 2.51 -5.53 10.80
N LEU A 102 2.67 -5.45 9.48
CA LEU A 102 2.12 -4.35 8.69
C LEU A 102 0.72 -4.60 8.12
N LEU A 103 0.36 -5.84 7.78
CA LEU A 103 -0.95 -6.15 7.20
C LEU A 103 -2.11 -5.77 8.14
N PRO A 104 -2.06 -6.05 9.46
CA PRO A 104 -3.11 -5.62 10.38
C PRO A 104 -3.24 -4.10 10.45
N VAL A 105 -2.12 -3.35 10.38
CA VAL A 105 -2.14 -1.89 10.40
C VAL A 105 -2.82 -1.33 9.17
N LEU A 106 -2.58 -1.93 7.98
CA LEU A 106 -3.24 -1.52 6.75
C LEU A 106 -4.73 -1.87 6.76
N LEU A 107 -5.10 -3.07 7.23
CA LEU A 107 -6.50 -3.47 7.35
C LEU A 107 -7.26 -2.54 8.29
N GLN A 108 -6.71 -2.25 9.47
CA GLN A 108 -7.30 -1.31 10.44
C GLN A 108 -7.43 0.10 9.84
N SER A 109 -6.39 0.59 9.15
CA SER A 109 -6.43 1.89 8.47
C SER A 109 -7.53 1.94 7.40
N SER A 110 -7.75 0.84 6.69
CA SER A 110 -8.80 0.69 5.68
C SER A 110 -10.20 0.69 6.29
N LYS A 111 -10.40 -0.04 7.39
CA LYS A 111 -11.66 -0.04 8.15
C LYS A 111 -12.06 1.35 8.62
N GLU A 112 -11.10 2.09 9.15
CA GLU A 112 -11.34 3.46 9.64
C GLU A 112 -11.72 4.42 8.52
N VAL A 113 -11.24 4.23 7.29
CA VAL A 113 -11.71 5.03 6.14
C VAL A 113 -13.19 4.79 5.88
N VAL A 114 -13.65 3.54 5.98
CA VAL A 114 -15.07 3.22 5.83
C VAL A 114 -15.89 3.77 7.01
N ALA A 115 -15.35 3.69 8.24
CA ALA A 115 -15.99 4.26 9.43
C ALA A 115 -16.16 5.77 9.30
N ASP A 116 -15.12 6.51 8.93
CA ASP A 116 -15.15 7.96 8.73
C ASP A 116 -16.15 8.37 7.64
N ALA A 117 -16.37 7.50 6.64
CA ALA A 117 -17.27 7.77 5.53
C ALA A 117 -18.73 7.41 5.79
N GLN A 118 -19.08 6.77 6.92
CA GLN A 118 -20.44 6.25 7.18
C GLN A 118 -21.51 7.32 7.05
N PHE A 119 -21.25 8.54 7.54
CA PHE A 119 -22.21 9.64 7.41
C PHE A 119 -22.53 9.94 5.94
N VAL A 120 -21.49 10.02 5.09
CA VAL A 120 -21.67 10.32 3.65
C VAL A 120 -22.26 9.12 2.91
N ILE A 121 -21.78 7.90 3.18
CA ILE A 121 -22.29 6.66 2.56
C ILE A 121 -23.78 6.52 2.79
N ASN A 122 -24.25 6.73 4.03
CA ASN A 122 -25.64 6.54 4.44
C ASN A 122 -26.56 7.73 4.16
N GLN A 123 -26.05 8.78 3.51
CA GLN A 123 -26.87 9.94 3.13
C GLN A 123 -27.95 9.54 2.12
N ARG A 124 -29.24 9.72 2.49
CA ARG A 124 -30.38 9.54 1.60
C ARG A 124 -30.56 10.74 0.67
N GLY A 125 -31.09 10.53 -0.51
CA GLY A 125 -31.37 11.60 -1.48
C GLY A 125 -30.18 12.04 -2.34
N ILE A 126 -28.96 11.59 -2.03
CA ILE A 126 -27.75 11.88 -2.79
C ILE A 126 -27.32 10.61 -3.53
N GLY A 127 -27.22 10.66 -4.86
CA GLY A 127 -26.78 9.52 -5.67
C GLY A 127 -25.26 9.32 -5.60
N TYR A 128 -24.49 10.34 -5.98
CA TYR A 128 -23.02 10.22 -5.99
C TYR A 128 -22.41 10.67 -4.66
N LYS A 129 -21.71 9.77 -3.97
CA LYS A 129 -21.15 10.00 -2.63
C LYS A 129 -19.67 10.42 -2.63
N ASN A 130 -19.01 10.41 -3.76
CA ASN A 130 -17.55 10.60 -3.88
C ASN A 130 -16.71 9.59 -3.03
N PHE A 131 -17.34 8.52 -2.56
CA PHE A 131 -16.68 7.42 -1.89
C PHE A 131 -16.38 6.33 -2.92
N VAL A 132 -15.36 6.57 -3.75
CA VAL A 132 -14.95 5.70 -4.86
C VAL A 132 -13.62 4.99 -4.54
N PRO A 133 -13.25 3.93 -5.29
CA PRO A 133 -12.02 3.17 -5.03
C PRO A 133 -10.75 4.03 -4.89
N ALA A 134 -10.61 5.06 -5.73
CA ALA A 134 -9.45 5.97 -5.67
C ALA A 134 -9.44 6.84 -4.40
N THR A 135 -10.60 7.34 -3.97
CA THR A 135 -10.74 8.11 -2.72
C THR A 135 -10.44 7.25 -1.51
N PHE A 136 -11.04 6.05 -1.45
CA PHE A 136 -10.78 5.08 -0.39
C PHE A 136 -9.28 4.74 -0.32
N GLY A 137 -8.68 4.30 -1.42
CA GLY A 137 -7.30 3.85 -1.43
C GLY A 137 -6.30 4.95 -1.05
N SER A 138 -6.52 6.20 -1.50
CA SER A 138 -5.68 7.34 -1.10
C SER A 138 -5.78 7.64 0.40
N GLN A 139 -6.96 7.51 0.99
CA GLN A 139 -7.17 7.74 2.42
C GLN A 139 -6.59 6.61 3.27
N ALA A 140 -6.79 5.34 2.87
CA ALA A 140 -6.25 4.18 3.56
C ALA A 140 -4.70 4.18 3.53
N ALA A 141 -4.11 4.44 2.37
CA ALA A 141 -2.67 4.56 2.21
C ALA A 141 -2.08 5.67 3.10
N ARG A 142 -2.74 6.82 3.19
CA ARG A 142 -2.32 7.93 4.04
C ARG A 142 -2.42 7.58 5.54
N LYS A 143 -3.54 6.99 5.98
CA LYS A 143 -3.70 6.57 7.39
C LYS A 143 -2.63 5.55 7.77
N PHE A 144 -2.37 4.56 6.94
CA PHE A 144 -1.32 3.57 7.12
C PHE A 144 0.07 4.23 7.20
N SER A 145 0.41 5.09 6.23
CA SER A 145 1.73 5.74 6.17
C SER A 145 1.99 6.71 7.34
N ASN A 146 0.95 7.17 8.03
CA ASN A 146 1.08 7.96 9.25
C ASN A 146 1.33 7.11 10.50
N ARG A 147 1.09 5.79 10.44
CA ARG A 147 1.24 4.83 11.54
C ARG A 147 2.42 3.90 11.36
N SER A 148 3.08 3.98 10.21
CA SER A 148 4.16 3.08 9.84
C SER A 148 5.31 3.88 9.23
N TYR A 149 6.52 3.33 9.35
CA TYR A 149 7.69 3.83 8.62
C TYR A 149 7.66 3.46 7.12
N VAL A 150 6.79 2.53 6.73
CA VAL A 150 6.54 2.17 5.34
C VAL A 150 5.59 3.19 4.72
N LYS A 151 5.89 3.62 3.50
CA LYS A 151 5.04 4.54 2.76
C LYS A 151 4.27 3.81 1.69
N ILE A 152 2.96 4.04 1.65
CA ILE A 152 2.07 3.57 0.59
C ILE A 152 1.40 4.80 -0.02
N LYS A 153 1.29 4.81 -1.36
CA LYS A 153 0.66 5.88 -2.11
C LYS A 153 0.00 5.32 -3.36
N GLN A 154 -1.17 5.81 -3.70
CA GLN A 154 -1.66 5.69 -5.07
C GLN A 154 -1.02 6.80 -5.92
N THR A 155 -0.63 6.48 -7.14
CA THR A 155 0.03 7.42 -8.04
C THR A 155 -0.45 7.21 -9.48
N ALA A 156 -0.45 8.26 -10.30
CA ALA A 156 -0.80 8.19 -11.71
C ALA A 156 -0.06 9.30 -12.48
N LEU A 157 0.14 9.13 -13.79
CA LEU A 157 0.80 10.15 -14.62
C LEU A 157 0.01 11.46 -14.66
N ASN A 158 -1.32 11.37 -14.72
CA ASN A 158 -2.22 12.53 -14.76
C ASN A 158 -3.32 12.37 -13.70
N PRO A 159 -3.01 12.51 -12.39
CA PRO A 159 -3.97 12.25 -11.35
C PRO A 159 -4.99 13.39 -11.23
N ARG A 160 -6.28 13.07 -11.08
CA ARG A 160 -7.32 14.05 -10.72
C ARG A 160 -7.08 14.66 -9.34
N ASN A 161 -6.56 13.85 -8.40
CA ASN A 161 -6.12 14.31 -7.08
C ASN A 161 -4.61 14.58 -7.11
N LEU A 162 -4.21 15.83 -6.99
CA LEU A 162 -2.80 16.24 -7.03
C LEU A 162 -1.92 15.61 -5.94
N LYS A 163 -2.51 15.10 -4.85
CA LYS A 163 -1.77 14.33 -3.84
C LYS A 163 -1.25 12.98 -4.38
N ASN A 164 -1.79 12.53 -5.50
CA ASN A 164 -1.37 11.32 -6.19
C ASN A 164 -0.36 11.59 -7.32
N THR A 165 0.17 12.83 -7.42
CA THR A 165 1.24 13.18 -8.37
C THR A 165 2.46 12.29 -8.13
N PRO A 166 3.03 11.66 -9.17
CA PRO A 166 4.17 10.77 -9.01
C PRO A 166 5.44 11.52 -8.62
N ASP A 167 6.30 10.89 -7.84
CA ASP A 167 7.70 11.30 -7.72
C ASP A 167 8.49 10.88 -8.97
N ALA A 168 9.76 11.27 -9.07
CA ALA A 168 10.59 11.00 -10.25
C ALA A 168 10.75 9.50 -10.53
N TYR A 169 10.83 8.66 -9.49
CA TYR A 169 10.90 7.21 -9.61
C TYR A 169 9.56 6.66 -10.12
N GLU A 170 8.46 7.03 -9.48
CA GLU A 170 7.11 6.61 -9.84
C GLU A 170 6.77 7.01 -11.28
N GLU A 171 7.13 8.23 -11.69
CA GLU A 171 6.89 8.73 -13.05
C GLU A 171 7.64 7.89 -14.08
N ASN A 172 8.91 7.55 -13.83
CA ASN A 172 9.70 6.69 -14.71
C ASN A 172 9.05 5.31 -14.86
N VAL A 173 8.67 4.69 -13.73
CA VAL A 173 8.04 3.36 -13.75
C VAL A 173 6.67 3.40 -14.45
N LEU A 174 5.85 4.41 -14.17
CA LEU A 174 4.54 4.57 -14.82
C LEU A 174 4.67 4.76 -16.35
N LYS A 175 5.66 5.53 -16.81
CA LYS A 175 5.94 5.67 -18.25
C LYS A 175 6.34 4.33 -18.88
N ARG A 176 7.15 3.53 -18.21
CA ARG A 176 7.51 2.17 -18.67
C ARG A 176 6.28 1.27 -18.75
N LEU A 177 5.44 1.25 -17.72
CA LEU A 177 4.21 0.47 -17.68
C LEU A 177 3.20 0.89 -18.77
N ALA A 178 3.09 2.18 -19.05
CA ALA A 178 2.17 2.70 -20.08
C ALA A 178 2.55 2.29 -21.51
N THR A 179 3.78 1.84 -21.75
CA THR A 179 4.26 1.40 -23.08
C THR A 179 4.25 -0.12 -23.24
N GLN A 180 3.88 -0.86 -22.21
CA GLN A 180 3.86 -2.33 -22.21
C GLN A 180 2.43 -2.86 -22.21
N PRO A 181 2.19 -4.08 -22.69
CA PRO A 181 0.92 -4.77 -22.47
C PRO A 181 0.59 -4.83 -20.96
N ALA A 182 -0.71 -4.80 -20.64
CA ALA A 182 -1.16 -4.92 -19.26
C ALA A 182 -0.63 -6.22 -18.63
N VAL A 183 0.11 -6.08 -17.53
CA VAL A 183 0.66 -7.20 -16.74
C VAL A 183 0.44 -6.91 -15.27
N ASP A 184 -0.06 -7.89 -14.52
CA ASP A 184 -0.34 -7.76 -13.08
C ASP A 184 0.94 -7.91 -12.22
N THR A 185 2.11 -7.65 -12.81
CA THR A 185 3.39 -7.82 -12.11
C THR A 185 3.91 -6.48 -11.62
N SER A 186 4.23 -6.41 -10.33
CA SER A 186 4.89 -5.24 -9.74
C SER A 186 6.30 -5.07 -10.28
N ILE A 187 6.69 -3.82 -10.53
CA ILE A 187 8.10 -3.46 -10.74
C ILE A 187 8.69 -3.16 -9.37
N THR A 188 9.69 -3.95 -8.96
CA THR A 188 10.31 -3.87 -7.64
C THR A 188 11.81 -3.66 -7.81
N GLU A 189 12.34 -2.60 -7.19
CA GLU A 189 13.73 -2.20 -7.30
C GLU A 189 14.28 -1.77 -5.93
N TRP A 190 15.56 -2.06 -5.71
CA TRP A 190 16.30 -1.62 -4.54
C TRP A 190 17.10 -0.38 -4.90
N ILE A 191 16.82 0.73 -4.22
CA ILE A 191 17.50 2.01 -4.40
C ILE A 191 18.36 2.37 -3.18
N ASP A 192 19.02 3.52 -3.21
CA ASP A 192 19.85 4.03 -2.12
C ASP A 192 20.90 3.02 -1.62
N ASN A 193 21.68 2.47 -2.55
CA ASN A 193 22.66 1.40 -2.28
C ASN A 193 22.05 0.14 -1.64
N GLY A 194 20.77 -0.13 -1.93
CA GLY A 194 20.09 -1.33 -1.44
C GLY A 194 19.49 -1.19 -0.04
N THR A 195 19.31 0.04 0.45
CA THR A 195 18.72 0.31 1.77
C THR A 195 17.24 0.65 1.71
N THR A 196 16.69 0.86 0.51
CA THR A 196 15.27 1.19 0.32
C THR A 196 14.67 0.32 -0.78
N LEU A 197 13.61 -0.40 -0.48
CA LEU A 197 12.80 -1.08 -1.47
C LEU A 197 11.75 -0.11 -2.03
N ARG A 198 11.65 -0.04 -3.36
CA ARG A 198 10.54 0.60 -4.07
C ARG A 198 9.80 -0.48 -4.86
N SER A 199 8.49 -0.55 -4.70
CA SER A 199 7.63 -1.47 -5.44
C SER A 199 6.44 -0.70 -5.99
N VAL A 200 6.17 -0.85 -7.28
CA VAL A 200 5.07 -0.18 -7.98
C VAL A 200 4.21 -1.24 -8.65
N THR A 201 3.00 -1.40 -8.16
CA THR A 201 2.01 -2.36 -8.66
C THR A 201 1.03 -1.63 -9.56
N PRO A 202 0.92 -1.95 -10.85
CA PRO A 202 0.03 -1.27 -11.77
C PRO A 202 -1.44 -1.46 -11.40
N ILE A 203 -2.24 -0.49 -11.78
CA ILE A 203 -3.71 -0.53 -11.73
C ILE A 203 -4.20 -0.22 -13.13
N TYR A 204 -5.04 -1.09 -13.67
CA TYR A 204 -5.66 -0.91 -14.98
C TYR A 204 -7.13 -0.57 -14.83
N TYR A 205 -7.67 0.15 -15.83
CA TYR A 205 -9.10 0.41 -15.88
C TYR A 205 -9.87 -0.88 -16.15
N SER A 206 -10.82 -1.18 -15.27
CA SER A 206 -11.88 -2.17 -15.51
C SER A 206 -13.04 -1.53 -16.28
N GLN A 207 -13.96 -2.36 -16.77
CA GLN A 207 -15.19 -1.88 -17.42
C GLN A 207 -15.98 -0.90 -16.53
N ASP A 208 -16.04 -1.15 -15.22
CA ASP A 208 -16.75 -0.30 -14.28
C ASP A 208 -16.11 1.08 -14.10
N CYS A 209 -14.79 1.19 -14.28
CA CYS A 209 -14.06 2.45 -14.24
C CYS A 209 -14.46 3.39 -15.39
N LEU A 210 -14.86 2.83 -16.55
CA LEU A 210 -15.14 3.59 -17.77
C LEU A 210 -16.40 4.46 -17.68
N VAL A 211 -17.26 4.23 -16.69
CA VAL A 211 -18.40 5.10 -16.39
C VAL A 211 -17.94 6.54 -16.13
N CYS A 212 -16.79 6.70 -15.46
CA CYS A 212 -16.21 8.02 -15.15
C CYS A 212 -14.97 8.35 -16.01
N HIS A 213 -14.23 7.34 -16.48
CA HIS A 213 -12.96 7.55 -17.17
C HIS A 213 -12.98 7.25 -18.67
N GLY A 214 -14.07 6.64 -19.17
CA GLY A 214 -14.20 6.16 -20.54
C GLY A 214 -14.47 7.24 -21.58
N LYS A 215 -14.87 6.79 -22.76
CA LYS A 215 -15.21 7.66 -23.90
C LYS A 215 -16.62 8.25 -23.75
N PRO A 216 -16.90 9.39 -24.41
CA PRO A 216 -15.97 10.22 -25.16
C PRO A 216 -15.13 11.12 -24.22
N ARG A 217 -13.87 11.36 -24.62
CA ARG A 217 -12.95 12.22 -23.85
C ARG A 217 -13.48 13.65 -23.72
N GLY A 218 -13.27 14.25 -22.54
CA GLY A 218 -13.59 15.66 -22.29
C GLY A 218 -15.01 15.92 -21.82
N ILE A 219 -15.95 14.97 -21.95
CA ILE A 219 -17.29 15.10 -21.36
C ILE A 219 -17.17 14.96 -19.84
N LEU A 220 -17.88 15.80 -19.09
CA LEU A 220 -17.90 15.73 -17.64
C LEU A 220 -18.59 14.44 -17.17
N ASP A 221 -17.96 13.77 -16.25
CA ASP A 221 -18.54 12.63 -15.53
C ASP A 221 -19.46 13.09 -14.37
N ILE A 222 -20.00 12.12 -13.63
CA ILE A 222 -20.88 12.40 -12.47
C ILE A 222 -20.16 13.16 -11.34
N SER A 223 -18.83 13.15 -11.29
CA SER A 223 -18.03 13.86 -10.30
C SER A 223 -17.65 15.28 -10.74
N GLY A 224 -18.02 15.67 -11.96
CA GLY A 224 -17.69 16.96 -12.54
C GLY A 224 -16.28 17.05 -13.16
N TYR A 225 -15.59 15.93 -13.32
CA TYR A 225 -14.30 15.87 -14.00
C TYR A 225 -14.46 15.47 -15.47
N PRO A 226 -13.65 16.02 -16.39
CA PRO A 226 -13.62 15.59 -17.77
C PRO A 226 -13.09 14.16 -17.87
N ARG A 227 -13.79 13.29 -18.60
CA ARG A 227 -13.36 11.93 -18.87
C ARG A 227 -12.05 11.91 -19.65
N GLU A 228 -11.16 11.01 -19.30
CA GLU A 228 -9.86 10.83 -19.96
C GLU A 228 -9.97 10.15 -21.33
N GLY A 229 -11.08 9.46 -21.61
CA GLY A 229 -11.30 8.69 -22.82
C GLY A 229 -10.62 7.32 -22.78
N ALA A 230 -10.40 6.79 -21.58
CA ALA A 230 -9.76 5.51 -21.35
C ALA A 230 -10.54 4.33 -21.93
N GLN A 231 -9.83 3.22 -22.11
CA GLN A 231 -10.36 1.92 -22.50
C GLN A 231 -10.03 0.91 -21.40
N GLU A 232 -10.76 -0.20 -21.37
CA GLU A 232 -10.45 -1.31 -20.49
C GLU A 232 -9.03 -1.83 -20.76
N GLY A 233 -8.27 -2.08 -19.68
CA GLY A 233 -6.87 -2.48 -19.76
C GLY A 233 -5.86 -1.33 -19.91
N ASP A 234 -6.30 -0.08 -20.13
CA ASP A 234 -5.40 1.07 -20.09
C ASP A 234 -4.86 1.26 -18.66
N LEU A 235 -3.62 1.74 -18.53
CA LEU A 235 -3.01 2.03 -17.24
C LEU A 235 -3.73 3.20 -16.56
N ALA A 236 -4.40 2.92 -15.44
CA ALA A 236 -5.09 3.92 -14.62
C ALA A 236 -4.14 4.62 -13.63
N GLY A 237 -3.09 3.92 -13.22
CA GLY A 237 -2.12 4.36 -12.24
C GLY A 237 -1.43 3.18 -11.57
N ALA A 238 -0.98 3.37 -10.33
CA ALA A 238 -0.32 2.31 -9.58
C ALA A 238 -0.47 2.50 -8.06
N ILE A 239 -0.23 1.43 -7.31
CA ILE A 239 0.08 1.46 -5.88
C ILE A 239 1.60 1.45 -5.74
N SER A 240 2.16 2.51 -5.17
CA SER A 240 3.58 2.66 -4.89
C SER A 240 3.85 2.39 -3.41
N ILE A 241 4.86 1.55 -3.14
CA ILE A 241 5.29 1.20 -1.79
C ILE A 241 6.78 1.49 -1.66
N GLN A 242 7.14 2.09 -0.53
CA GLN A 242 8.52 2.35 -0.15
C GLN A 242 8.78 1.77 1.25
N ILE A 243 9.73 0.84 1.34
CA ILE A 243 10.15 0.20 2.59
C ILE A 243 11.62 0.51 2.83
N PRO A 244 11.95 1.39 3.78
CA PRO A 244 13.33 1.56 4.24
C PRO A 244 13.75 0.34 5.07
N VAL A 245 14.92 -0.22 4.79
CA VAL A 245 15.42 -1.43 5.46
C VAL A 245 16.41 -1.10 6.58
N ASN A 246 17.05 0.07 6.51
CA ASN A 246 17.86 0.60 7.60
C ASN A 246 17.01 1.57 8.43
N LYS A 247 16.69 1.20 9.67
CA LYS A 247 16.19 2.17 10.65
C LYS A 247 17.34 3.13 10.96
N GLN A 248 17.17 4.41 10.63
CA GLN A 248 17.94 5.47 11.29
C GLN A 248 17.49 5.61 12.75
#